data_cef3e26d7a8f044d9fff582c77a565a8
#
_entry.id   cef3e26d7a8f044d9fff582c77a565a8
#
_cell.length_a   1.000
_cell.length_b   1.000
_cell.length_c   1.000
_cell.angle_alpha   90.00
_cell.angle_beta   90.00
_cell.angle_gamma   90.00
#
_symmetry.space_group_name_H-M   'P 1'
#
loop_
_entity.id
_entity.type
_entity.pdbx_description
1 polymer ?
#
loop_
_entity_poly.entity_id
_entity_poly.type
_entity_poly.pdbx_seq_one_letter_code
_entity_poly.pdbx_strand_id
1 'polypeptide(L)'
;MSSKYKYNIDSEFLDILDKEFDIKPLVEKYASEANGKEDYDKDEIAKRVFGDYGRNLAKRILELEGKYRDRIGEVIYNVAAKTGHVFPSVPQRLLEISFLSPRGNDEWTYKEISHKKLIHLVKSCEINQLLKKVMGEKEANILPCRYVDIGTCTAFYEGLNLNVFFKMTGELPKDGFCRFNALSV
;
A
#
# COMPACT_ATOMS: atom_id res chain seq x y z
N MET A 1 -10.53 1.67 -17.69
CA MET A 1 -11.40 1.84 -16.50
C MET A 1 -11.18 3.24 -15.93
N SER A 2 -12.25 3.98 -15.58
CA SER A 2 -12.11 5.31 -14.98
C SER A 2 -11.63 5.13 -13.55
N SER A 3 -10.37 5.54 -13.25
CA SER A 3 -9.88 5.58 -11.88
C SER A 3 -10.83 6.41 -11.01
N LYS A 4 -11.26 5.85 -9.89
CA LYS A 4 -12.19 6.47 -8.94
C LYS A 4 -11.58 7.71 -8.25
N TYR A 5 -10.25 7.80 -8.27
CA TYR A 5 -9.46 8.87 -7.66
C TYR A 5 -8.49 9.39 -8.74
N LYS A 6 -8.69 10.62 -9.15
CA LYS A 6 -7.82 11.29 -10.12
C LYS A 6 -7.15 12.46 -9.41
N TYR A 7 -6.01 12.17 -8.80
CA TYR A 7 -4.99 13.20 -8.71
C TYR A 7 -4.47 13.42 -10.12
N ASN A 8 -4.21 14.64 -10.50
CA ASN A 8 -3.63 14.99 -11.80
C ASN A 8 -2.13 14.59 -11.82
N ILE A 9 -1.88 13.29 -11.68
CA ILE A 9 -0.54 12.72 -11.58
C ILE A 9 -0.02 12.49 -12.99
N ASP A 10 1.24 12.83 -13.20
CA ASP A 10 1.93 12.60 -14.46
C ASP A 10 1.97 11.09 -14.76
N SER A 11 1.60 10.71 -15.99
CA SER A 11 1.63 9.31 -16.41
C SER A 11 3.02 8.70 -16.36
N GLU A 12 4.06 9.49 -16.65
CA GLU A 12 5.46 9.05 -16.53
C GLU A 12 5.81 8.62 -15.10
N PHE A 13 5.25 9.30 -14.10
CA PHE A 13 5.40 8.91 -12.69
C PHE A 13 4.85 7.50 -12.42
N LEU A 14 3.64 7.22 -12.91
CA LEU A 14 2.99 5.91 -12.74
C LEU A 14 3.70 4.82 -13.54
N ASP A 15 4.13 5.13 -14.76
CA ASP A 15 4.86 4.20 -15.62
C ASP A 15 6.20 3.75 -15.02
N ILE A 16 6.88 4.64 -14.29
CA ILE A 16 8.10 4.29 -13.56
C ILE A 16 7.79 3.26 -12.48
N LEU A 17 6.76 3.52 -11.67
CA LEU A 17 6.38 2.61 -10.59
C LEU A 17 5.91 1.25 -11.12
N ASP A 18 5.12 1.21 -12.18
CA ASP A 18 4.67 -0.04 -12.80
C ASP A 18 5.82 -0.92 -13.28
N LYS A 19 6.86 -0.29 -13.84
CA LYS A 19 8.06 -1.02 -14.30
C LYS A 19 8.95 -1.50 -13.16
N GLU A 20 9.13 -0.68 -12.13
CA GLU A 20 10.02 -0.99 -11.01
C GLU A 20 9.39 -1.95 -9.98
N PHE A 21 8.05 -1.97 -9.89
CA PHE A 21 7.30 -2.69 -8.86
C PHE A 21 6.29 -3.71 -9.41
N ASP A 22 6.70 -4.50 -10.42
CA ASP A 22 5.88 -5.62 -10.90
C ASP A 22 5.60 -6.63 -9.77
N ILE A 23 4.32 -6.96 -9.57
CA ILE A 23 3.86 -7.86 -8.51
C ILE A 23 4.10 -9.34 -8.84
N LYS A 24 4.33 -9.68 -10.10
CA LYS A 24 4.52 -11.09 -10.49
C LYS A 24 5.83 -11.69 -9.97
N PRO A 25 7.00 -11.05 -10.18
CA PRO A 25 8.26 -11.52 -9.58
C PRO A 25 8.21 -11.54 -8.05
N LEU A 26 7.48 -10.61 -7.43
CA LEU A 26 7.29 -10.56 -5.99
C LEU A 26 6.62 -11.84 -5.46
N VAL A 27 5.50 -12.25 -6.07
CA VAL A 27 4.76 -13.45 -5.67
C VAL A 27 5.57 -14.72 -5.97
N GLU A 28 6.24 -14.79 -7.12
CA GLU A 28 7.11 -15.92 -7.48
C GLU A 28 8.26 -16.10 -6.46
N LYS A 29 8.88 -14.98 -6.05
CA LYS A 29 9.92 -15.00 -5.02
C LYS A 29 9.40 -15.55 -3.70
N TYR A 30 8.25 -15.03 -3.22
CA TYR A 30 7.65 -15.55 -1.98
C TYR A 30 7.32 -17.03 -2.10
N ALA A 31 6.68 -17.45 -3.18
CA ALA A 31 6.31 -18.84 -3.41
C ALA A 31 7.54 -19.78 -3.39
N SER A 32 8.62 -19.37 -4.04
CA SER A 32 9.88 -20.14 -4.05
C SER A 32 10.48 -20.30 -2.66
N GLU A 33 10.50 -19.23 -1.86
CA GLU A 33 11.13 -19.25 -0.54
C GLU A 33 10.26 -19.91 0.54
N ALA A 34 8.93 -19.79 0.43
CA ALA A 34 7.96 -20.33 1.39
C ALA A 34 7.59 -21.81 1.13
N ASN A 35 7.97 -22.35 -0.04
CA ASN A 35 7.64 -23.73 -0.39
C ASN A 35 8.25 -24.74 0.61
N GLY A 36 7.42 -25.63 1.15
CA GLY A 36 7.84 -26.66 2.11
C GLY A 36 8.21 -26.13 3.50
N LYS A 37 7.94 -24.85 3.81
CA LYS A 37 8.20 -24.27 5.12
C LYS A 37 7.01 -24.39 6.06
N GLU A 38 7.28 -24.36 7.36
CA GLU A 38 6.25 -24.27 8.41
C GLU A 38 5.61 -22.88 8.45
N ASP A 39 4.43 -22.77 9.04
CA ASP A 39 3.64 -21.51 9.04
C ASP A 39 4.38 -20.34 9.66
N TYR A 40 5.15 -20.56 10.72
CA TYR A 40 5.98 -19.50 11.34
C TYR A 40 7.04 -18.97 10.38
N ASP A 41 7.77 -19.84 9.72
CA ASP A 41 8.81 -19.46 8.75
C ASP A 41 8.20 -18.74 7.55
N LYS A 42 7.03 -19.18 7.08
CA LYS A 42 6.29 -18.51 6.00
C LYS A 42 5.92 -17.08 6.38
N ASP A 43 5.50 -16.85 7.63
CA ASP A 43 5.17 -15.49 8.09
C ASP A 43 6.40 -14.58 8.14
N GLU A 44 7.54 -15.08 8.61
CA GLU A 44 8.79 -14.30 8.60
C GLU A 44 9.29 -14.02 7.17
N ILE A 45 9.17 -14.99 6.26
CA ILE A 45 9.46 -14.79 4.83
C ILE A 45 8.51 -13.73 4.25
N ALA A 46 7.21 -13.79 4.58
CA ALA A 46 6.22 -12.82 4.12
C ALA A 46 6.53 -11.39 4.62
N LYS A 47 6.87 -11.23 5.89
CA LYS A 47 7.29 -9.93 6.45
C LYS A 47 8.47 -9.35 5.69
N ARG A 48 9.47 -10.18 5.37
CA ARG A 48 10.63 -9.74 4.63
C ARG A 48 10.27 -9.44 3.17
N VAL A 49 9.72 -10.42 2.43
CA VAL A 49 9.50 -10.30 0.99
C VAL A 49 8.48 -9.21 0.66
N PHE A 50 7.28 -9.29 1.23
CA PHE A 50 6.22 -8.32 0.98
C PHE A 50 6.42 -7.01 1.73
N GLY A 51 6.95 -7.06 2.95
CA GLY A 51 7.24 -5.86 3.72
C GLY A 51 8.35 -5.01 3.10
N ASP A 52 9.44 -5.63 2.61
CA ASP A 52 10.51 -4.92 1.92
C ASP A 52 10.03 -4.31 0.60
N TYR A 53 9.21 -5.04 -0.16
CA TYR A 53 8.57 -4.51 -1.36
C TYR A 53 7.74 -3.27 -1.03
N GLY A 54 6.86 -3.34 -0.04
CA GLY A 54 6.03 -2.21 0.36
C GLY A 54 6.85 -1.00 0.82
N ARG A 55 7.89 -1.23 1.64
CA ARG A 55 8.80 -0.16 2.08
C ARG A 55 9.54 0.49 0.91
N ASN A 56 10.02 -0.31 -0.03
CA ASN A 56 10.74 0.21 -1.20
C ASN A 56 9.81 0.99 -2.13
N LEU A 57 8.58 0.51 -2.35
CA LEU A 57 7.54 1.22 -3.10
C LEU A 57 7.27 2.59 -2.47
N ALA A 58 7.04 2.65 -1.16
CA ALA A 58 6.78 3.90 -0.46
C ALA A 58 7.96 4.89 -0.56
N LYS A 59 9.19 4.42 -0.35
CA LYS A 59 10.40 5.26 -0.50
C LYS A 59 10.50 5.82 -1.92
N ARG A 60 10.24 5.00 -2.92
CA ARG A 60 10.31 5.42 -4.32
C ARG A 60 9.24 6.45 -4.65
N ILE A 61 8.01 6.28 -4.15
CA ILE A 61 6.94 7.27 -4.30
C ILE A 61 7.35 8.61 -3.67
N LEU A 62 7.91 8.60 -2.46
CA LEU A 62 8.38 9.81 -1.79
C LEU A 62 9.50 10.52 -2.57
N GLU A 63 10.42 9.78 -3.17
CA GLU A 63 11.47 10.32 -4.03
C GLU A 63 10.89 10.97 -5.30
N LEU A 64 9.96 10.27 -5.96
CA LEU A 64 9.33 10.76 -7.18
C LEU A 64 8.45 11.98 -6.93
N GLU A 65 7.77 12.05 -5.78
CA GLU A 65 6.98 13.23 -5.37
C GLU A 65 7.80 14.53 -5.40
N GLY A 66 9.07 14.46 -5.06
CA GLY A 66 9.97 15.62 -5.14
C GLY A 66 10.26 16.07 -6.57
N LYS A 67 10.18 15.14 -7.54
CA LYS A 67 10.50 15.37 -8.96
C LYS A 67 9.28 15.69 -9.82
N TYR A 68 8.17 14.97 -9.58
CA TYR A 68 6.95 15.04 -10.39
C TYR A 68 5.79 15.62 -9.58
N ARG A 69 5.93 16.86 -9.09
CA ARG A 69 4.84 17.54 -8.37
C ARG A 69 3.74 17.96 -9.33
N ASP A 70 2.54 17.50 -9.09
CA ASP A 70 1.36 18.03 -9.74
C ASP A 70 0.72 19.17 -8.92
N ARG A 71 -0.23 19.87 -9.54
CA ARG A 71 -0.91 21.00 -8.90
C ARG A 71 -1.65 20.60 -7.61
N ILE A 72 -2.24 19.41 -7.58
CA ILE A 72 -2.98 18.93 -6.40
C ILE A 72 -2.01 18.63 -5.28
N GLY A 73 -0.86 17.99 -5.59
CA GLY A 73 0.22 17.75 -4.65
C GLY A 73 0.72 19.07 -4.06
N GLU A 74 0.99 20.06 -4.90
CA GLU A 74 1.42 21.40 -4.44
C GLU A 74 0.40 22.05 -3.50
N VAL A 75 -0.90 21.96 -3.80
CA VAL A 75 -1.95 22.49 -2.93
C VAL A 75 -1.98 21.78 -1.58
N ILE A 76 -1.92 20.45 -1.57
CA ILE A 76 -1.91 19.64 -0.34
C ILE A 76 -0.70 19.99 0.52
N TYR A 77 0.50 20.05 -0.06
CA TYR A 77 1.72 20.40 0.66
C TYR A 77 1.72 21.85 1.16
N ASN A 78 1.21 22.79 0.37
CA ASN A 78 1.09 24.20 0.78
C ASN A 78 0.10 24.38 1.94
N VAL A 79 -1.03 23.65 1.93
CA VAL A 79 -1.99 23.67 3.05
C VAL A 79 -1.34 23.06 4.28
N ALA A 80 -0.68 21.92 4.15
CA ALA A 80 0.03 21.28 5.25
C ALA A 80 1.11 22.21 5.86
N ALA A 81 1.90 22.86 5.02
CA ALA A 81 2.93 23.80 5.47
C ALA A 81 2.36 25.01 6.23
N LYS A 82 1.20 25.51 5.81
CA LYS A 82 0.55 26.68 6.45
C LYS A 82 -0.19 26.33 7.73
N THR A 83 -0.81 25.17 7.79
CA THR A 83 -1.73 24.78 8.88
C THR A 83 -1.13 23.79 9.87
N GLY A 84 -0.01 23.15 9.52
CA GLY A 84 0.54 22.01 10.26
C GLY A 84 -0.28 20.73 10.14
N HIS A 85 -1.40 20.73 9.41
CA HIS A 85 -2.29 19.58 9.26
C HIS A 85 -1.86 18.68 8.09
N VAL A 86 -0.88 17.84 8.33
CA VAL A 86 -0.34 16.92 7.32
C VAL A 86 -1.20 15.68 7.16
N PHE A 87 -1.71 15.15 8.27
CA PHE A 87 -2.50 13.92 8.33
C PHE A 87 -4.01 14.21 8.28
N PRO A 88 -4.80 13.53 7.45
CA PRO A 88 -4.43 12.43 6.55
C PRO A 88 -4.15 12.89 5.09
N SER A 89 -4.13 14.19 4.78
CA SER A 89 -4.12 14.71 3.40
C SER A 89 -2.92 14.22 2.59
N VAL A 90 -1.71 14.30 3.14
CA VAL A 90 -0.51 13.82 2.44
C VAL A 90 -0.46 12.29 2.43
N PRO A 91 -0.65 11.58 3.55
CA PRO A 91 -0.75 10.10 3.54
C PRO A 91 -1.82 9.56 2.60
N GLN A 92 -2.99 10.21 2.52
CA GLN A 92 -4.05 9.82 1.60
C GLN A 92 -3.55 9.82 0.15
N ARG A 93 -2.93 10.92 -0.28
CA ARG A 93 -2.40 11.05 -1.63
C ARG A 93 -1.36 9.96 -1.94
N LEU A 94 -0.38 9.77 -1.05
CA LEU A 94 0.67 8.78 -1.25
C LEU A 94 0.10 7.35 -1.30
N LEU A 95 -0.89 7.05 -0.45
CA LEU A 95 -1.58 5.78 -0.46
C LEU A 95 -2.33 5.55 -1.78
N GLU A 96 -3.03 6.57 -2.29
CA GLU A 96 -3.73 6.46 -3.58
C GLU A 96 -2.75 6.21 -4.73
N ILE A 97 -1.59 6.84 -4.75
CA ILE A 97 -0.54 6.56 -5.73
C ILE A 97 -0.13 5.09 -5.69
N SER A 98 0.05 4.51 -4.49
CA SER A 98 0.44 3.11 -4.34
C SER A 98 -0.60 2.11 -4.85
N PHE A 99 -1.87 2.50 -4.93
CA PHE A 99 -2.96 1.72 -5.53
C PHE A 99 -3.19 2.02 -7.02
N LEU A 100 -2.83 3.21 -7.49
CA LEU A 100 -2.91 3.54 -8.91
C LEU A 100 -1.84 2.81 -9.72
N SER A 101 -0.69 2.58 -9.11
CA SER A 101 0.44 1.89 -9.67
C SER A 101 1.27 1.27 -8.53
N PRO A 102 1.67 0.01 -8.57
CA PRO A 102 1.49 -1.05 -9.58
C PRO A 102 0.27 -1.97 -9.35
N ARG A 103 -0.72 -1.54 -8.58
CA ARG A 103 -1.90 -2.33 -8.16
C ARG A 103 -3.20 -1.74 -8.73
N GLY A 104 -3.18 -1.36 -10.00
CA GLY A 104 -4.27 -0.61 -10.63
C GLY A 104 -5.62 -1.33 -10.71
N ASN A 105 -5.65 -2.66 -10.55
CA ASN A 105 -6.88 -3.45 -10.55
C ASN A 105 -7.38 -3.80 -9.14
N ASP A 106 -6.73 -3.33 -8.09
CA ASP A 106 -7.23 -3.51 -6.72
C ASP A 106 -8.56 -2.77 -6.54
N GLU A 107 -9.52 -3.42 -5.86
CA GLU A 107 -10.73 -2.77 -5.41
C GLU A 107 -10.55 -2.29 -3.98
N TRP A 108 -10.47 -0.98 -3.81
CA TRP A 108 -10.26 -0.37 -2.51
C TRP A 108 -11.10 0.90 -2.31
N THR A 109 -11.27 1.30 -1.06
CA THR A 109 -12.03 2.51 -0.70
C THR A 109 -11.63 3.01 0.68
N TYR A 110 -11.89 4.28 0.95
CA TYR A 110 -11.81 4.80 2.31
C TYR A 110 -13.11 4.53 3.07
N LYS A 111 -12.96 4.12 4.34
CA LYS A 111 -14.05 4.05 5.30
C LYS A 111 -14.13 5.34 6.12
N GLU A 112 -13.00 5.90 6.48
CA GLU A 112 -12.93 7.13 7.28
C GLU A 112 -11.68 7.93 6.87
N ILE A 113 -11.87 9.23 6.66
CA ILE A 113 -10.80 10.20 6.42
C ILE A 113 -11.07 11.39 7.35
N SER A 114 -10.19 11.60 8.31
CA SER A 114 -10.24 12.75 9.21
C SER A 114 -8.83 13.16 9.61
N HIS A 115 -8.65 14.32 10.23
CA HIS A 115 -7.32 14.75 10.69
C HIS A 115 -6.71 13.87 11.79
N LYS A 116 -7.45 12.89 12.30
CA LYS A 116 -6.96 11.92 13.30
C LYS A 116 -6.93 10.48 12.82
N LYS A 117 -7.63 10.19 11.73
CA LYS A 117 -7.79 8.81 11.24
C LYS A 117 -7.79 8.73 9.74
N LEU A 118 -7.12 7.69 9.24
CA LEU A 118 -7.21 7.24 7.85
C LEU A 118 -7.48 5.74 7.87
N ILE A 119 -8.69 5.35 7.48
CA ILE A 119 -9.10 3.94 7.43
C ILE A 119 -9.42 3.59 6.00
N HIS A 120 -8.70 2.61 5.44
CA HIS A 120 -8.99 2.10 4.11
C HIS A 120 -9.32 0.60 4.13
N LEU A 121 -10.11 0.21 3.14
CA LEU A 121 -10.55 -1.17 2.91
C LEU A 121 -10.08 -1.63 1.55
N VAL A 122 -9.51 -2.82 1.48
CA VAL A 122 -9.15 -3.51 0.23
C VAL A 122 -10.09 -4.69 0.08
N LYS A 123 -10.98 -4.64 -0.91
CA LYS A 123 -12.00 -5.66 -1.18
C LYS A 123 -11.52 -6.71 -2.17
N SER A 124 -10.66 -6.33 -3.08
CA SER A 124 -10.00 -7.21 -4.04
C SER A 124 -8.54 -6.80 -4.17
N CYS A 125 -7.64 -7.75 -4.15
CA CYS A 125 -6.19 -7.52 -4.17
C CYS A 125 -5.55 -8.42 -5.23
N GLU A 126 -4.89 -7.82 -6.22
CA GLU A 126 -4.21 -8.56 -7.30
C GLU A 126 -3.14 -9.49 -6.77
N ILE A 127 -2.38 -9.06 -5.76
CA ILE A 127 -1.34 -9.91 -5.14
C ILE A 127 -1.97 -11.14 -4.50
N ASN A 128 -3.10 -10.99 -3.80
CA ASN A 128 -3.81 -12.13 -3.22
C ASN A 128 -4.36 -13.08 -4.29
N GLN A 129 -4.91 -12.52 -5.37
CA GLN A 129 -5.39 -13.32 -6.51
C GLN A 129 -4.25 -14.08 -7.20
N LEU A 130 -3.09 -13.46 -7.34
CA LEU A 130 -1.92 -14.11 -7.91
C LEU A 130 -1.36 -15.20 -6.97
N LEU A 131 -1.36 -14.96 -5.65
CA LEU A 131 -1.01 -15.97 -4.64
C LEU A 131 -1.94 -17.18 -4.72
N LYS A 132 -3.24 -16.99 -4.88
CA LYS A 132 -4.21 -18.08 -5.08
C LYS A 132 -3.87 -18.94 -6.30
N LYS A 133 -3.47 -18.30 -7.39
CA LYS A 133 -3.09 -19.01 -8.63
C LYS A 133 -1.78 -19.79 -8.49
N VAL A 134 -0.80 -19.26 -7.77
CA VAL A 134 0.55 -19.83 -7.67
C VAL A 134 0.67 -20.86 -6.55
N MET A 135 0.08 -20.58 -5.38
CA MET A 135 0.25 -21.39 -4.16
C MET A 135 -1.04 -22.07 -3.68
N GLY A 136 -2.17 -21.73 -4.28
CA GLY A 136 -3.48 -22.22 -3.87
C GLY A 136 -4.17 -21.35 -2.81
N GLU A 137 -5.46 -21.62 -2.62
CA GLU A 137 -6.33 -20.80 -1.80
C GLU A 137 -5.96 -20.83 -0.30
N LYS A 138 -5.56 -21.97 0.22
CA LYS A 138 -5.15 -22.12 1.63
C LYS A 138 -4.00 -21.17 1.97
N GLU A 139 -2.96 -21.14 1.15
CA GLU A 139 -1.80 -20.27 1.36
C GLU A 139 -2.12 -18.79 1.18
N ALA A 140 -2.96 -18.43 0.21
CA ALA A 140 -3.38 -17.07 0.00
C ALA A 140 -4.27 -16.53 1.15
N ASN A 141 -5.06 -17.42 1.77
CA ASN A 141 -6.01 -17.03 2.84
C ASN A 141 -5.34 -16.73 4.19
N ILE A 142 -4.07 -17.12 4.40
CA ILE A 142 -3.28 -16.64 5.56
C ILE A 142 -2.80 -15.19 5.37
N LEU A 143 -3.08 -14.61 4.21
CA LEU A 143 -2.81 -13.19 3.87
C LEU A 143 -1.34 -12.76 4.02
N PRO A 144 -0.37 -13.48 3.45
CA PRO A 144 1.03 -13.06 3.51
C PRO A 144 1.23 -11.68 2.85
N CYS A 145 0.41 -11.36 1.85
CA CYS A 145 0.42 -10.06 1.15
C CYS A 145 0.04 -8.85 2.02
N ARG A 146 -0.53 -9.05 3.23
CA ARG A 146 -0.84 -7.94 4.17
C ARG A 146 0.37 -7.07 4.47
N TYR A 147 1.55 -7.65 4.41
CA TYR A 147 2.79 -6.94 4.68
C TYR A 147 3.19 -5.93 3.60
N VAL A 148 2.61 -5.97 2.41
CA VAL A 148 2.76 -4.91 1.41
C VAL A 148 2.18 -3.62 1.96
N ASP A 149 0.90 -3.63 2.34
CA ASP A 149 0.23 -2.43 2.87
C ASP A 149 0.85 -1.97 4.19
N ILE A 150 1.20 -2.92 5.07
CA ILE A 150 1.88 -2.61 6.34
C ILE A 150 3.23 -1.93 6.07
N GLY A 151 4.05 -2.49 5.20
CA GLY A 151 5.36 -1.93 4.85
C GLY A 151 5.25 -0.57 4.17
N THR A 152 4.32 -0.43 3.21
CA THR A 152 4.07 0.81 2.48
C THR A 152 3.62 1.94 3.42
N CYS A 153 2.59 1.70 4.22
CA CYS A 153 2.06 2.71 5.13
C CYS A 153 3.08 3.10 6.21
N THR A 154 3.75 2.12 6.81
CA THR A 154 4.78 2.40 7.82
C THR A 154 5.87 3.31 7.24
N ALA A 155 6.37 3.00 6.06
CA ALA A 155 7.41 3.81 5.42
C ALA A 155 6.92 5.22 5.02
N PHE A 156 5.64 5.38 4.62
CA PHE A 156 5.07 6.71 4.41
C PHE A 156 5.03 7.54 5.68
N TYR A 157 4.53 6.98 6.78
CA TYR A 157 4.43 7.71 8.05
C TYR A 157 5.81 8.07 8.61
N GLU A 158 6.77 7.14 8.53
CA GLU A 158 8.17 7.40 8.90
C GLU A 158 8.79 8.50 8.02
N GLY A 159 8.65 8.39 6.69
CA GLY A 159 9.20 9.37 5.75
C GLY A 159 8.58 10.77 5.87
N LEU A 160 7.35 10.86 6.34
CA LEU A 160 6.65 12.12 6.64
C LEU A 160 6.87 12.61 8.08
N ASN A 161 7.63 11.87 8.88
CA ASN A 161 7.83 12.15 10.31
C ASN A 161 6.51 12.27 11.09
N LEU A 162 5.54 11.40 10.80
CA LEU A 162 4.25 11.35 11.45
C LEU A 162 4.21 10.25 12.50
N ASN A 163 3.78 10.59 13.72
CA ASN A 163 3.55 9.63 14.78
C ASN A 163 2.16 8.99 14.61
N VAL A 164 2.13 7.77 14.09
CA VAL A 164 0.89 7.07 13.71
C VAL A 164 0.92 5.64 14.22
N PHE A 165 -0.14 5.25 14.89
CA PHE A 165 -0.41 3.84 15.17
C PHE A 165 -1.12 3.21 13.97
N PHE A 166 -0.47 2.21 13.35
CA PHE A 166 -0.99 1.55 12.15
C PHE A 166 -1.18 0.06 12.38
N LYS A 167 -2.35 -0.46 12.02
CA LYS A 167 -2.63 -1.90 12.07
C LYS A 167 -3.70 -2.35 11.10
N MET A 168 -3.62 -3.62 10.70
CA MET A 168 -4.70 -4.35 10.05
C MET A 168 -5.70 -4.86 11.09
N THR A 169 -7.00 -4.70 10.84
CA THR A 169 -8.09 -5.09 11.76
C THR A 169 -9.24 -5.84 11.11
N GLY A 170 -9.17 -6.08 9.81
CA GLY A 170 -10.12 -6.91 9.06
C GLY A 170 -9.34 -7.77 8.07
N GLU A 171 -9.83 -8.99 7.82
CA GLU A 171 -9.18 -10.01 7.00
C GLU A 171 -10.08 -10.41 5.84
N LEU A 172 -9.57 -10.31 4.60
CA LEU A 172 -10.33 -10.60 3.39
C LEU A 172 -11.09 -11.94 3.42
N PRO A 173 -10.52 -13.06 3.90
CA PRO A 173 -11.24 -14.34 3.94
C PRO A 173 -12.41 -14.39 4.91
N LYS A 174 -12.38 -13.58 5.99
CA LYS A 174 -13.41 -13.57 7.04
C LYS A 174 -14.42 -12.45 6.86
N ASP A 175 -13.90 -11.25 6.54
CA ASP A 175 -14.68 -10.00 6.58
C ASP A 175 -15.07 -9.51 5.19
N GLY A 176 -14.60 -10.18 4.11
CA GLY A 176 -14.80 -9.75 2.72
C GLY A 176 -13.94 -8.55 2.32
N PHE A 177 -13.04 -8.11 3.19
CA PHE A 177 -12.06 -7.04 2.94
C PHE A 177 -10.89 -7.10 3.94
N CYS A 178 -9.74 -6.60 3.52
CA CYS A 178 -8.68 -6.20 4.46
C CYS A 178 -8.96 -4.78 4.94
N ARG A 179 -8.93 -4.56 6.27
CA ARG A 179 -9.11 -3.24 6.87
C ARG A 179 -7.81 -2.78 7.51
N PHE A 180 -7.33 -1.63 7.10
CA PHE A 180 -6.16 -0.98 7.66
C PHE A 180 -6.53 0.34 8.33
N ASN A 181 -6.07 0.52 9.55
CA ASN A 181 -6.35 1.71 10.35
C ASN A 181 -5.04 2.42 10.67
N ALA A 182 -4.99 3.69 10.31
CA ALA A 182 -3.97 4.63 10.72
C ALA A 182 -4.59 5.66 11.68
N LEU A 183 -4.04 5.77 12.87
CA LEU A 183 -4.50 6.67 13.91
C LEU A 183 -3.35 7.59 14.31
N SER A 184 -3.57 8.91 14.21
CA SER A 184 -2.61 9.90 14.72
C SER A 184 -2.54 9.79 16.24
N VAL A 185 -1.33 9.73 16.77
CA VAL A 185 -1.03 9.67 18.21
C VAL A 185 -0.69 11.05 18.75
#